data_e1b51aa7e4ed4d6c31caaaf6c7c6a100
#
_entry.id   e1b51aa7e4ed4d6c31caaaf6c7c6a100
#
_cell.length_a   1.000
_cell.length_b   1.000
_cell.length_c   1.000
_cell.angle_alpha   90.00
_cell.angle_beta   90.00
_cell.angle_gamma   90.00
#
_symmetry.space_group_name_H-M   'P 1'
#
loop_
_entity.id
_entity.type
_entity.pdbx_description
1 polymer ?
#
loop_
_entity_poly.entity_id
_entity_poly.type
_entity_poly.pdbx_seq_one_letter_code
_entity_poly.pdbx_strand_id
1 'polypeptide(L)'
;MYVNGYDFRQFIVTSIPMSIMEVLMRVFYVAKQVSLGKGAFGETLLDTMPLRLNPRFRMMLALGYGTSSAVNAGKMYITGNILNANYASWMGLAWNGFHSLKWSLYQRHLKLWAGIEKAELERLQNNIDSIEALTIRAGNLPVK
;
A
#
# COMPACT_ATOMS: atom_id res chain seq x y z
N MET A 1 -35.86 -6.71 17.96
CA MET A 1 -35.07 -7.92 18.21
C MET A 1 -33.76 -7.47 18.86
N TYR A 2 -33.78 -7.37 20.19
CA TYR A 2 -32.68 -6.84 21.02
C TYR A 2 -32.18 -7.99 21.90
N VAL A 3 -31.31 -8.83 21.35
CA VAL A 3 -30.77 -9.93 22.12
C VAL A 3 -29.25 -9.72 22.20
N ASN A 4 -28.75 -9.52 23.42
CA ASN A 4 -27.34 -9.53 23.79
C ASN A 4 -26.44 -8.38 23.31
N GLY A 5 -26.95 -7.14 23.25
CA GLY A 5 -26.09 -5.97 23.05
C GLY A 5 -25.58 -5.76 21.62
N TYR A 6 -26.05 -6.58 20.67
CA TYR A 6 -25.85 -6.38 19.25
C TYR A 6 -26.93 -5.48 18.69
N ASP A 7 -26.74 -4.19 18.94
CA ASP A 7 -27.66 -3.17 18.49
C ASP A 7 -26.98 -2.37 17.37
N PHE A 8 -27.74 -1.96 16.36
CA PHE A 8 -27.29 -1.02 15.34
C PHE A 8 -26.68 0.25 15.95
N ARG A 9 -27.17 0.65 17.12
CA ARG A 9 -26.59 1.75 17.93
C ARG A 9 -25.16 1.46 18.34
N GLN A 10 -24.86 0.24 18.82
CA GLN A 10 -23.50 -0.13 19.23
C GLN A 10 -22.55 -0.14 18.02
N PHE A 11 -23.01 -0.62 16.86
CA PHE A 11 -22.24 -0.53 15.63
C PHE A 11 -21.91 0.92 15.26
N ILE A 12 -22.90 1.83 15.31
CA ILE A 12 -22.68 3.25 15.04
C ILE A 12 -21.70 3.84 16.05
N VAL A 13 -21.90 3.63 17.35
CA VAL A 13 -21.02 4.17 18.39
C VAL A 13 -19.59 3.68 18.25
N THR A 14 -19.39 2.41 17.92
CA THR A 14 -18.04 1.84 17.70
C THR A 14 -17.41 2.27 16.38
N SER A 15 -18.19 2.70 15.39
CA SER A 15 -17.68 3.21 14.12
C SER A 15 -17.24 4.67 14.17
N ILE A 16 -17.76 5.47 15.12
CA ILE A 16 -17.38 6.89 15.26
C ILE A 16 -15.87 7.07 15.47
N PRO A 17 -15.19 6.40 16.42
CA PRO A 17 -13.74 6.51 16.60
C PRO A 17 -12.96 6.13 15.34
N MET A 18 -13.44 5.13 14.60
CA MET A 18 -12.82 4.70 13.34
C MET A 18 -12.93 5.76 12.25
N SER A 19 -14.10 6.39 12.13
CA SER A 19 -14.33 7.49 11.20
C SER A 19 -13.44 8.70 11.51
N ILE A 20 -13.31 9.05 12.80
CA ILE A 20 -12.42 10.12 13.25
C ILE A 20 -10.96 9.79 12.91
N MET A 21 -10.51 8.58 13.20
CA MET A 21 -9.17 8.11 12.85
C MET A 21 -8.92 8.21 11.34
N GLU A 22 -9.89 7.80 10.53
CA GLU A 22 -9.79 7.88 9.07
C GLU A 22 -9.65 9.32 8.57
N VAL A 23 -10.44 10.25 9.12
CA VAL A 23 -10.34 11.68 8.80
C VAL A 23 -8.97 12.24 9.20
N LEU A 24 -8.50 11.95 10.42
CA LEU A 24 -7.19 12.38 10.89
C LEU A 24 -6.06 11.84 10.01
N MET A 25 -6.14 10.59 9.59
CA MET A 25 -5.15 10.00 8.67
C MET A 25 -5.17 10.67 7.30
N ARG A 26 -6.35 11.05 6.79
CA ARG A 26 -6.46 11.82 5.53
C ARG A 26 -5.79 13.19 5.66
N VAL A 27 -6.12 13.92 6.71
CA VAL A 27 -5.52 15.23 6.98
C VAL A 27 -3.99 15.11 7.09
N PHE A 28 -3.50 14.15 7.88
CA PHE A 28 -2.07 13.93 8.05
C PHE A 28 -1.39 13.56 6.72
N TYR A 29 -1.98 12.67 5.94
CA TYR A 29 -1.44 12.27 4.63
C TYR A 29 -1.34 13.45 3.69
N VAL A 30 -2.42 14.22 3.55
CA VAL A 30 -2.46 15.41 2.67
C VAL A 30 -1.42 16.44 3.13
N ALA A 31 -1.39 16.77 4.42
CA ALA A 31 -0.44 17.72 4.97
C ALA A 31 1.02 17.29 4.70
N LYS A 32 1.33 16.01 4.91
CA LYS A 32 2.66 15.44 4.64
C LYS A 32 3.03 15.51 3.15
N GLN A 33 2.13 15.18 2.24
CA GLN A 33 2.43 15.19 0.80
C GLN A 33 2.62 16.63 0.29
N VAL A 34 1.79 17.55 0.73
CA VAL A 34 1.91 18.98 0.39
C VAL A 34 3.21 19.56 0.95
N SER A 35 3.56 19.26 2.21
CA SER A 35 4.81 19.74 2.82
C SER A 35 6.07 19.18 2.13
N LEU A 36 5.99 18.01 1.52
CA LEU A 36 7.07 17.42 0.73
C LEU A 36 7.09 17.89 -0.74
N GLY A 37 6.20 18.80 -1.14
CA GLY A 37 6.10 19.30 -2.52
C GLY A 37 5.70 18.23 -3.54
N LYS A 38 5.06 17.14 -3.13
CA LYS A 38 4.76 15.97 -3.98
C LYS A 38 3.41 16.06 -4.70
N GLY A 39 2.68 17.16 -4.55
CA GLY A 39 1.40 17.39 -5.24
C GLY A 39 0.68 18.60 -4.69
N ALA A 40 -0.26 19.14 -5.52
CA ALA A 40 -1.16 20.17 -5.08
C ALA A 40 -2.17 19.64 -4.04
N PHE A 41 -2.64 20.50 -3.14
CA PHE A 41 -3.58 20.12 -2.10
C PHE A 41 -4.81 19.36 -2.64
N GLY A 42 -5.41 19.86 -3.72
CA GLY A 42 -6.61 19.25 -4.32
C GLY A 42 -6.36 17.84 -4.88
N GLU A 43 -5.26 17.65 -5.60
CA GLU A 43 -4.88 16.33 -6.15
C GLU A 43 -4.60 15.33 -5.05
N THR A 44 -3.83 15.74 -4.05
CA THR A 44 -3.50 14.90 -2.90
C THR A 44 -4.75 14.52 -2.10
N LEU A 45 -5.71 15.44 -1.96
CA LEU A 45 -7.00 15.16 -1.33
C LEU A 45 -7.80 14.13 -2.12
N LEU A 46 -7.84 14.24 -3.45
CA LEU A 46 -8.50 13.26 -4.33
C LEU A 46 -7.89 11.85 -4.20
N ASP A 47 -6.59 11.75 -3.99
CA ASP A 47 -5.88 10.49 -3.73
C ASP A 47 -6.33 9.78 -2.45
N THR A 48 -6.96 10.51 -1.52
CA THR A 48 -7.51 9.93 -0.28
C THR A 48 -8.99 9.56 -0.41
N MET A 49 -9.65 9.90 -1.51
CA MET A 49 -11.05 9.56 -1.74
C MET A 49 -11.27 8.07 -2.02
N PRO A 50 -12.41 7.48 -1.62
CA PRO A 50 -12.67 6.04 -1.75
C PRO A 50 -12.49 5.49 -3.15
N LEU A 51 -12.80 6.29 -4.19
CA LEU A 51 -12.72 5.90 -5.60
C LEU A 51 -11.28 5.92 -6.16
N ARG A 52 -10.38 6.72 -5.56
CA ARG A 52 -8.99 6.90 -6.01
C ARG A 52 -7.96 6.61 -4.93
N LEU A 53 -8.29 5.77 -3.96
CA LEU A 53 -7.40 5.48 -2.84
C LEU A 53 -6.00 5.08 -3.30
N ASN A 54 -5.04 5.95 -3.05
CA ASN A 54 -3.63 5.68 -3.29
C ASN A 54 -3.19 4.46 -2.46
N PRO A 55 -2.43 3.51 -3.04
CA PRO A 55 -1.97 2.32 -2.33
C PRO A 55 -1.19 2.60 -1.04
N ARG A 56 -0.41 3.68 -1.01
CA ARG A 56 0.32 4.11 0.20
C ARG A 56 -0.64 4.56 1.30
N PHE A 57 -1.68 5.28 0.93
CA PHE A 57 -2.71 5.70 1.88
C PHE A 57 -3.51 4.50 2.40
N ARG A 58 -3.85 3.53 1.53
CA ARG A 58 -4.47 2.26 1.95
C ARG A 58 -3.62 1.50 2.96
N MET A 59 -2.30 1.46 2.77
CA MET A 59 -1.39 0.83 3.73
C MET A 59 -1.40 1.55 5.09
N MET A 60 -1.46 2.87 5.11
CA MET A 60 -1.62 3.64 6.35
C MET A 60 -2.95 3.31 7.05
N LEU A 61 -4.05 3.24 6.30
CA LEU A 61 -5.35 2.83 6.84
C LEU A 61 -5.30 1.39 7.39
N ALA A 62 -4.69 0.46 6.64
CA ALA A 62 -4.54 -0.93 7.10
C ALA A 62 -3.75 -1.02 8.41
N LEU A 63 -2.68 -0.23 8.58
CA LEU A 63 -1.93 -0.16 9.84
C LEU A 63 -2.79 0.43 10.98
N GLY A 64 -3.53 1.51 10.73
CA GLY A 64 -4.42 2.11 11.73
C GLY A 64 -5.53 1.15 12.17
N TYR A 65 -6.20 0.53 11.23
CA TYR A 65 -7.21 -0.50 11.53
C TYR A 65 -6.59 -1.72 12.20
N GLY A 66 -5.38 -2.13 11.80
CA GLY A 66 -4.63 -3.22 12.42
C GLY A 66 -4.31 -2.97 13.89
N THR A 67 -3.81 -1.77 14.19
CA THR A 67 -3.54 -1.35 15.58
C THR A 67 -4.82 -1.34 16.41
N SER A 68 -5.91 -0.76 15.89
CA SER A 68 -7.20 -0.74 16.57
C SER A 68 -7.75 -2.14 16.78
N SER A 69 -7.64 -3.03 15.80
CA SER A 69 -8.08 -4.42 15.91
C SER A 69 -7.25 -5.20 16.91
N ALA A 70 -5.94 -4.97 16.99
CA ALA A 70 -5.06 -5.60 17.98
C ALA A 70 -5.42 -5.18 19.42
N VAL A 71 -5.67 -3.89 19.65
CA VAL A 71 -6.16 -3.38 20.95
C VAL A 71 -7.50 -4.00 21.31
N ASN A 72 -8.41 -4.10 20.32
CA ASN A 72 -9.72 -4.72 20.54
C ASN A 72 -9.60 -6.22 20.84
N ALA A 73 -8.71 -6.95 20.14
CA ALA A 73 -8.42 -8.35 20.44
C ALA A 73 -7.88 -8.54 21.87
N GLY A 74 -6.97 -7.66 22.31
CA GLY A 74 -6.47 -7.68 23.69
C GLY A 74 -7.60 -7.45 24.70
N LYS A 75 -8.51 -6.51 24.44
CA LYS A 75 -9.68 -6.30 25.27
C LYS A 75 -10.58 -7.53 25.31
N MET A 76 -10.86 -8.16 24.17
CA MET A 76 -11.67 -9.38 24.11
C MET A 76 -11.02 -10.53 24.90
N TYR A 77 -9.70 -10.67 24.81
CA TYR A 77 -8.95 -11.69 25.54
C TYR A 77 -9.05 -11.47 27.07
N ILE A 78 -8.85 -10.25 27.53
CA ILE A 78 -8.91 -9.92 28.98
C ILE A 78 -10.32 -10.07 29.54
N THR A 79 -11.35 -9.68 28.78
CA THR A 79 -12.75 -9.74 29.23
C THR A 79 -13.40 -11.10 29.03
N GLY A 80 -12.78 -12.01 28.26
CA GLY A 80 -13.36 -13.29 27.86
C GLY A 80 -14.62 -13.16 27.00
N ASN A 81 -14.93 -11.95 26.49
CA ASN A 81 -16.18 -11.65 25.81
C ASN A 81 -15.93 -11.26 24.35
N ILE A 82 -16.18 -12.21 23.44
CA ILE A 82 -16.08 -12.01 21.98
C ILE A 82 -17.09 -10.96 21.48
N LEU A 83 -18.18 -10.75 22.20
CA LEU A 83 -19.21 -9.77 21.85
C LEU A 83 -18.71 -8.31 21.93
N ASN A 84 -17.56 -8.08 22.58
CA ASN A 84 -16.89 -6.78 22.60
C ASN A 84 -16.09 -6.48 21.30
N ALA A 85 -16.24 -7.31 20.25
CA ALA A 85 -15.56 -7.09 18.99
C ALA A 85 -15.99 -5.78 18.32
N ASN A 86 -15.03 -4.95 17.93
CA ASN A 86 -15.27 -3.79 17.10
C ASN A 86 -15.28 -4.19 15.62
N TYR A 87 -16.42 -4.62 15.12
CA TYR A 87 -16.56 -5.11 13.74
C TYR A 87 -16.14 -4.07 12.70
N ALA A 88 -16.38 -2.78 12.94
CA ALA A 88 -15.97 -1.71 12.01
C ALA A 88 -14.44 -1.70 11.81
N SER A 89 -13.69 -1.89 12.90
CA SER A 89 -12.22 -1.98 12.86
C SER A 89 -11.76 -3.23 12.10
N TRP A 90 -12.35 -4.39 12.38
CA TRP A 90 -12.00 -5.65 11.71
C TRP A 90 -12.35 -5.65 10.21
N MET A 91 -13.50 -5.11 9.83
CA MET A 91 -13.88 -4.95 8.43
C MET A 91 -12.94 -3.97 7.71
N GLY A 92 -12.62 -2.85 8.34
CA GLY A 92 -11.66 -1.88 7.81
C GLY A 92 -10.27 -2.48 7.60
N LEU A 93 -9.80 -3.29 8.56
CA LEU A 93 -8.56 -4.04 8.45
C LEU A 93 -8.60 -5.05 7.29
N ALA A 94 -9.64 -5.87 7.22
CA ALA A 94 -9.79 -6.88 6.17
C ALA A 94 -9.80 -6.23 4.79
N TRP A 95 -10.59 -5.18 4.60
CA TRP A 95 -10.70 -4.47 3.33
C TRP A 95 -9.39 -3.79 2.91
N ASN A 96 -8.85 -2.93 3.76
CA ASN A 96 -7.63 -2.19 3.44
C ASN A 96 -6.40 -3.08 3.45
N GLY A 97 -6.32 -4.06 4.35
CA GLY A 97 -5.26 -5.03 4.43
C GLY A 97 -5.16 -5.90 3.19
N PHE A 98 -6.28 -6.45 2.73
CA PHE A 98 -6.31 -7.25 1.50
C PHE A 98 -5.84 -6.47 0.27
N HIS A 99 -6.35 -5.24 0.08
CA HIS A 99 -5.94 -4.40 -1.03
C HIS A 99 -4.47 -3.95 -0.94
N SER A 100 -3.96 -3.69 0.25
CA SER A 100 -2.56 -3.33 0.47
C SER A 100 -1.63 -4.51 0.20
N LEU A 101 -2.02 -5.70 0.62
CA LEU A 101 -1.28 -6.94 0.37
C LEU A 101 -1.23 -7.25 -1.13
N LYS A 102 -2.38 -7.21 -1.81
CA LYS A 102 -2.47 -7.42 -3.26
C LYS A 102 -1.56 -6.44 -4.01
N TRP A 103 -1.60 -5.16 -3.65
CA TRP A 103 -0.75 -4.16 -4.28
C TRP A 103 0.74 -4.40 -4.01
N SER A 104 1.11 -4.75 -2.78
CA SER A 104 2.50 -5.04 -2.41
C SER A 104 3.07 -6.24 -3.18
N LEU A 105 2.29 -7.31 -3.34
CA LEU A 105 2.67 -8.47 -4.14
C LEU A 105 2.81 -8.12 -5.62
N TYR A 106 1.90 -7.33 -6.16
CA TYR A 106 1.95 -6.88 -7.56
C TYR A 106 3.18 -6.00 -7.82
N GLN A 107 3.47 -5.05 -6.96
CA GLN A 107 4.65 -4.18 -7.08
C GLN A 107 5.97 -4.97 -6.97
N ARG A 108 6.01 -5.98 -6.12
CA ARG A 108 7.18 -6.86 -6.01
C ARG A 108 7.42 -7.61 -7.32
N HIS A 109 6.35 -8.11 -7.93
CA HIS A 109 6.42 -8.81 -9.21
C HIS A 109 6.93 -7.89 -10.32
N LEU A 110 6.37 -6.68 -10.45
CA LEU A 110 6.81 -5.69 -11.43
C LEU A 110 8.29 -5.30 -11.27
N LYS A 111 8.76 -5.12 -10.03
CA LYS A 111 10.17 -4.81 -9.76
C LYS A 111 11.11 -5.94 -10.16
N LEU A 112 10.71 -7.20 -9.95
CA LEU A 112 11.47 -8.36 -10.38
C LEU A 112 11.58 -8.41 -11.90
N TRP A 113 10.48 -8.21 -12.62
CA TRP A 113 10.48 -8.18 -14.09
C TRP A 113 11.34 -7.03 -14.65
N ALA A 114 11.19 -5.83 -14.12
CA ALA A 114 12.02 -4.68 -14.51
C ALA A 114 13.51 -4.91 -14.24
N GLY A 115 13.85 -5.63 -13.18
CA GLY A 115 15.24 -6.02 -12.89
C GLY A 115 15.80 -7.00 -13.89
N ILE A 116 15.01 -7.99 -14.32
CA ILE A 116 15.39 -8.98 -15.34
C ILE A 116 15.58 -8.29 -16.70
N GLU A 117 14.62 -7.47 -17.12
CA GLU A 117 14.68 -6.71 -18.37
C GLU A 117 15.93 -5.82 -18.43
N LYS A 118 16.24 -5.10 -17.37
CA LYS A 118 17.44 -4.28 -17.28
C LYS A 118 18.71 -5.11 -17.42
N ALA A 119 18.80 -6.25 -16.75
CA ALA A 119 19.96 -7.15 -16.84
C ALA A 119 20.15 -7.73 -18.26
N GLU A 120 19.06 -8.03 -18.96
CA GLU A 120 19.12 -8.48 -20.35
C GLU A 120 19.58 -7.37 -21.29
N LEU A 121 19.09 -6.15 -21.13
CA LEU A 121 19.54 -4.99 -21.91
C LEU A 121 21.03 -4.71 -21.70
N GLU A 122 21.52 -4.77 -20.46
CA GLU A 122 22.96 -4.61 -20.19
C GLU A 122 23.79 -5.72 -20.86
N ARG A 123 23.33 -6.97 -20.86
CA ARG A 123 23.99 -8.09 -21.58
C ARG A 123 24.02 -7.86 -23.06
N LEU A 124 22.93 -7.44 -23.68
CA LEU A 124 22.85 -7.15 -25.10
C LEU A 124 23.79 -6.00 -25.47
N GLN A 125 23.83 -4.93 -24.68
CA GLN A 125 24.74 -3.82 -24.91
C GLN A 125 26.21 -4.28 -24.88
N ASN A 126 26.59 -5.03 -23.85
CA ASN A 126 27.97 -5.57 -23.74
C ASN A 126 28.34 -6.47 -24.92
N ASN A 127 27.39 -7.26 -25.46
CA ASN A 127 27.62 -8.07 -26.62
C ASN A 127 27.82 -7.24 -27.91
N ILE A 128 27.02 -6.16 -28.06
CA ILE A 128 27.16 -5.23 -29.19
C ILE A 128 28.52 -4.54 -29.13
N ASP A 129 28.92 -4.02 -27.98
CA ASP A 129 30.22 -3.38 -27.80
C ASP A 129 31.38 -4.32 -28.10
N SER A 130 31.23 -5.61 -27.73
CA SER A 130 32.23 -6.66 -28.03
C SER A 130 32.35 -6.96 -29.53
N ILE A 131 31.21 -7.03 -30.24
CA ILE A 131 31.16 -7.25 -31.69
C ILE A 131 31.76 -6.05 -32.42
N GLU A 132 31.43 -4.83 -31.98
CA GLU A 132 31.99 -3.62 -32.57
C GLU A 132 33.51 -3.56 -32.42
N ALA A 133 34.03 -3.88 -31.22
CA ALA A 133 35.45 -3.95 -30.96
C ALA A 133 36.16 -5.01 -31.84
N LEU A 134 35.53 -6.17 -32.08
CA LEU A 134 36.06 -7.20 -32.98
C LEU A 134 36.04 -6.74 -34.44
N THR A 135 35.01 -6.05 -34.88
CA THR A 135 34.88 -5.51 -36.24
C THR A 135 35.93 -4.45 -36.52
N ILE A 136 36.18 -3.54 -35.60
CA ILE A 136 37.27 -2.55 -35.72
C ILE A 136 38.64 -3.25 -35.81
N ARG A 137 38.85 -4.28 -35.01
CA ARG A 137 40.09 -5.06 -35.01
C ARG A 137 40.31 -5.82 -36.35
N ALA A 138 39.25 -6.39 -36.90
CA ALA A 138 39.29 -7.09 -38.19
C ALA A 138 39.53 -6.13 -39.36
N GLY A 139 38.97 -4.92 -39.33
CA GLY A 139 39.17 -3.89 -40.37
C GLY A 139 40.56 -3.26 -40.36
N ASN A 140 41.31 -3.37 -39.26
CA ASN A 140 42.68 -2.86 -39.14
C ASN A 140 43.78 -3.92 -39.45
N LEU A 141 43.39 -5.12 -39.88
CA LEU A 141 44.38 -6.11 -40.30
C LEU A 141 44.98 -5.72 -41.68
N PRO A 142 46.30 -5.61 -41.82
CA PRO A 142 46.93 -5.32 -43.10
C PRO A 142 46.64 -6.44 -44.06
N VAL A 143 46.04 -6.10 -45.21
CA VAL A 143 45.92 -7.02 -46.37
C VAL A 143 47.31 -7.25 -46.88
N LYS A 144 47.82 -8.47 -46.72
CA LYS A 144 49.09 -8.93 -47.30
C LYS A 144 48.91 -9.37 -48.75
#